data_923f485df1c5e6a03c0072fda068cba1
#
_entry.id   923f485df1c5e6a03c0072fda068cba1
#
_cell.length_a   1.000
_cell.length_b   1.000
_cell.length_c   1.000
_cell.angle_alpha   90.00
_cell.angle_beta   90.00
_cell.angle_gamma   90.00
#
_symmetry.space_group_name_H-M   'P 1'
#
loop_
_entity.id
_entity.type
_entity.pdbx_description
1 polymer ?
#
loop_
_entity_poly.entity_id
_entity_poly.type
_entity_poly.pdbx_seq_one_letter_code
_entity_poly.pdbx_strand_id
1 'polypeptide(L)'
;MKAVRYDRFGGPEVMRLADMPEPEYGDGEVLIDVAAASVTPGDCKMRAGHLQELFPVTFPRIPGRDGAGIVAAVGANIGEFAPGDRVCFVTQRIEQGSAAPSTGTVFDTII
;
A
#
# COMPACT_ATOMS: atom_id res chain seq x y z
N MET A 1 -9.47 -4.67 8.50
CA MET A 1 -8.09 -4.32 8.94
C MET A 1 -7.99 -2.87 9.35
N LYS A 2 -7.06 -2.54 10.21
CA LYS A 2 -6.75 -1.14 10.54
C LYS A 2 -5.80 -0.56 9.50
N ALA A 3 -6.09 0.66 9.04
CA ALA A 3 -5.22 1.37 8.12
C ALA A 3 -5.28 2.87 8.39
N VAL A 4 -4.18 3.55 8.12
CA VAL A 4 -4.17 5.02 8.08
C VAL A 4 -4.73 5.44 6.73
N ARG A 5 -5.70 6.34 6.71
CA ARG A 5 -6.30 6.83 5.48
C ARG A 5 -6.60 8.33 5.56
N TYR A 6 -6.81 8.93 4.42
CA TYR A 6 -7.36 10.28 4.30
C TYR A 6 -8.44 10.34 3.23
N ASP A 7 -9.41 11.23 3.43
CA ASP A 7 -10.61 11.35 2.59
C ASP A 7 -10.65 12.69 1.82
N ARG A 8 -9.66 13.55 2.02
CA ARG A 8 -9.49 14.84 1.36
C ARG A 8 -8.03 15.25 1.40
N PHE A 9 -7.65 16.16 0.50
CA PHE A 9 -6.32 16.77 0.55
C PHE A 9 -6.16 17.68 1.78
N GLY A 10 -4.95 17.80 2.26
CA GLY A 10 -4.61 18.65 3.39
C GLY A 10 -3.29 18.28 4.04
N GLY A 11 -3.06 18.82 5.21
CA GLY A 11 -1.92 18.52 6.07
C GLY A 11 -2.09 17.19 6.82
N PRO A 12 -1.21 16.92 7.81
CA PRO A 12 -1.27 15.69 8.60
C PRO A 12 -2.62 15.45 9.31
N GLU A 13 -3.35 16.51 9.61
CA GLU A 13 -4.64 16.46 10.30
C GLU A 13 -5.74 15.71 9.53
N VAL A 14 -5.59 15.53 8.21
CA VAL A 14 -6.57 14.80 7.40
C VAL A 14 -6.42 13.28 7.51
N MET A 15 -5.31 12.81 8.07
CA MET A 15 -5.05 11.39 8.25
C MET A 15 -5.71 10.86 9.51
N ARG A 16 -6.30 9.68 9.41
CA ARG A 16 -6.92 9.00 10.54
C ARG A 16 -6.75 7.49 10.44
N LEU A 17 -6.70 6.84 11.60
CA LEU A 17 -6.80 5.38 11.66
C LEU A 17 -8.25 4.97 11.46
N ALA A 18 -8.49 4.03 10.57
CA ALA A 18 -9.83 3.54 10.25
C ALA A 18 -9.83 2.04 9.99
N ASP A 19 -11.00 1.42 10.16
CA ASP A 19 -11.24 0.07 9.69
C ASP A 19 -11.48 0.09 8.19
N MET A 20 -10.73 -0.73 7.47
CA MET A 20 -10.81 -0.89 6.02
C MET A 20 -11.03 -2.36 5.68
N PRO A 21 -11.72 -2.69 4.58
CA PRO A 21 -11.76 -4.06 4.10
C PRO A 21 -10.36 -4.55 3.75
N GLU A 22 -10.09 -5.84 3.91
CA GLU A 22 -8.87 -6.42 3.39
C GLU A 22 -8.81 -6.26 1.87
N PRO A 23 -7.61 -5.94 1.32
CA PRO A 23 -7.48 -5.82 -0.12
C PRO A 23 -7.65 -7.17 -0.81
N GLU A 24 -8.33 -7.14 -1.93
CA GLU A 24 -8.39 -8.29 -2.84
C GLU A 24 -7.13 -8.33 -3.68
N TYR A 25 -6.70 -9.52 -4.07
CA TYR A 25 -5.54 -9.72 -4.93
C TYR A 25 -5.89 -10.61 -6.11
N GLY A 26 -5.33 -10.28 -7.25
CA GLY A 26 -5.51 -11.04 -8.50
C GLY A 26 -4.43 -12.11 -8.70
N ASP A 27 -4.51 -12.76 -9.85
CA ASP A 27 -3.61 -13.90 -10.18
C ASP A 27 -2.13 -13.52 -10.27
N GLY A 28 -1.83 -12.28 -10.62
CA GLY A 28 -0.46 -11.74 -10.70
C GLY A 28 -0.03 -10.93 -9.48
N GLU A 29 -0.72 -11.03 -8.37
CA GLU A 29 -0.50 -10.21 -7.19
C GLU A 29 -0.17 -11.05 -5.96
N VAL A 30 0.43 -10.40 -4.99
CA VAL A 30 0.83 -10.99 -3.71
C VAL A 30 0.21 -10.17 -2.58
N LEU A 31 -0.41 -10.85 -1.64
CA LEU A 31 -0.89 -10.24 -0.40
C LEU A 31 0.20 -10.30 0.66
N ILE A 32 0.50 -9.16 1.27
CA ILE A 32 1.57 -9.04 2.26
C ILE A 32 1.00 -8.54 3.58
N ASP A 33 1.34 -9.24 4.66
CA ASP A 33 1.20 -8.71 6.02
C ASP A 33 2.33 -7.74 6.29
N VAL A 34 2.01 -6.45 6.28
CA VAL A 34 3.00 -5.37 6.38
C VAL A 34 3.50 -5.25 7.82
N ALA A 35 4.81 -5.39 8.01
CA ALA A 35 5.47 -5.19 9.29
C ALA A 35 6.02 -3.77 9.44
N ALA A 36 6.42 -3.14 8.34
CA ALA A 36 6.93 -1.78 8.32
C ALA A 36 6.61 -1.10 7.00
N ALA A 37 6.32 0.18 7.07
CA ALA A 37 6.10 1.03 5.90
C ALA A 37 6.89 2.32 6.05
N SER A 38 7.31 2.90 4.94
CA SER A 38 8.01 4.17 4.94
C SER A 38 7.07 5.34 4.68
N VAL A 39 7.52 6.53 5.03
CA VAL A 39 6.90 7.79 4.66
C VAL A 39 7.91 8.59 3.85
N THR A 40 7.52 9.00 2.65
CA THR A 40 8.38 9.76 1.74
C THR A 40 7.87 11.18 1.54
N PRO A 41 8.71 12.11 1.07
CA PRO A 41 8.22 13.44 0.67
C PRO A 41 7.12 13.39 -0.39
N GLY A 42 7.15 12.39 -1.28
CA GLY A 42 6.10 12.16 -2.27
C GLY A 42 4.75 11.85 -1.64
N ASP A 43 4.72 11.08 -0.57
CA ASP A 43 3.49 10.79 0.17
C ASP A 43 2.87 12.06 0.75
N CYS A 44 3.70 12.96 1.29
CA CYS A 44 3.26 14.24 1.82
C CYS A 44 2.71 15.17 0.72
N LYS A 45 3.35 15.19 -0.44
CA LYS A 45 2.90 15.97 -1.60
C LYS A 45 1.58 15.43 -2.17
N MET A 46 1.43 14.12 -2.25
CA MET A 46 0.18 13.48 -2.65
C MET A 46 -0.96 13.84 -1.71
N ARG A 47 -0.72 13.73 -0.41
CA ARG A 47 -1.72 14.09 0.61
C ARG A 47 -2.10 15.57 0.54
N ALA A 48 -1.15 16.45 0.33
CA ALA A 48 -1.38 17.89 0.22
C ALA A 48 -2.10 18.31 -1.07
N GLY A 49 -2.16 17.42 -2.06
CA GLY A 49 -2.78 17.69 -3.35
C GLY A 49 -1.88 18.36 -4.39
N HIS A 50 -0.58 18.42 -4.14
CA HIS A 50 0.38 19.08 -5.05
C HIS A 50 0.65 18.27 -6.33
N LEU A 51 0.28 16.99 -6.36
CA LEU A 51 0.54 16.08 -7.47
C LEU A 51 -0.73 15.62 -8.20
N GLN A 52 -1.89 16.24 -7.92
CA GLN A 52 -3.18 15.76 -8.48
C GLN A 52 -3.25 15.80 -10.00
N GLU A 53 -2.54 16.70 -10.66
CA GLU A 53 -2.52 16.77 -12.13
C GLU A 53 -1.76 15.61 -12.76
N LEU A 54 -0.69 15.14 -12.09
CA LEU A 54 0.13 14.02 -12.55
C LEU A 54 -0.39 12.67 -12.07
N PHE A 55 -0.92 12.64 -10.85
CA PHE A 55 -1.41 11.43 -10.18
C PHE A 55 -2.80 11.70 -9.60
N PRO A 56 -3.86 11.44 -10.36
CA PRO A 56 -5.23 11.57 -9.85
C PRO A 56 -5.44 10.67 -8.64
N VAL A 57 -6.11 11.20 -7.63
CA VAL A 57 -6.37 10.49 -6.37
C VAL A 57 -7.85 10.20 -6.24
N THR A 58 -8.18 8.97 -5.93
CA THR A 58 -9.52 8.54 -5.54
C THR A 58 -9.56 8.37 -4.02
N PHE A 59 -10.55 8.93 -3.38
CA PHE A 59 -10.74 8.81 -1.93
C PHE A 59 -11.70 7.66 -1.58
N PRO A 60 -11.56 7.02 -0.42
CA PRO A 60 -10.50 7.18 0.57
C PRO A 60 -9.16 6.65 0.06
N ARG A 61 -8.07 7.25 0.50
CA ARG A 61 -6.72 6.82 0.11
C ARG A 61 -5.89 6.42 1.32
N ILE A 62 -5.17 5.32 1.16
CA ILE A 62 -4.14 4.87 2.09
C ILE A 62 -2.79 5.37 1.56
N PRO A 63 -2.01 6.14 2.35
CA PRO A 63 -0.70 6.63 1.91
C PRO A 63 0.37 5.53 1.90
N GLY A 64 1.51 5.86 1.32
CA GLY A 64 2.67 4.98 1.28
C GLY A 64 2.79 4.21 -0.02
N ARG A 65 4.02 3.84 -0.36
CA ARG A 65 4.34 3.09 -1.58
C ARG A 65 5.24 1.90 -1.35
N ASP A 66 6.01 1.89 -0.29
CA ASP A 66 6.97 0.83 0.00
C ASP A 66 6.88 0.35 1.45
N GLY A 67 7.46 -0.78 1.69
CA GLY A 67 7.46 -1.40 3.00
C GLY A 67 8.15 -2.75 3.01
N ALA A 68 7.99 -3.41 4.13
CA ALA A 68 8.47 -4.77 4.33
C ALA A 68 7.45 -5.58 5.12
N GLY A 69 7.42 -6.86 4.88
CA GLY A 69 6.48 -7.74 5.57
C GLY A 69 6.67 -9.20 5.20
N ILE A 70 5.64 -9.97 5.46
CA ILE A 70 5.61 -11.41 5.20
C ILE A 70 4.49 -11.68 4.20
N VAL A 71 4.78 -12.49 3.20
CA VAL A 71 3.78 -12.93 2.22
C VAL A 71 2.70 -13.75 2.94
N ALA A 72 1.46 -13.29 2.85
CA ALA A 72 0.30 -13.96 3.43
C ALA A 72 -0.37 -14.88 2.41
N ALA A 73 -0.47 -14.47 1.15
CA ALA A 73 -1.05 -15.24 0.06
C ALA A 73 -0.47 -14.80 -1.28
N VAL A 74 -0.56 -15.67 -2.27
CA VAL A 74 -0.10 -15.39 -3.63
C VAL A 74 -1.21 -15.71 -4.64
N GLY A 75 -1.26 -14.94 -5.72
CA GLY A 75 -2.14 -15.22 -6.85
C GLY A 75 -1.69 -16.45 -7.64
N ALA A 76 -2.58 -16.98 -8.45
CA ALA A 76 -2.38 -18.25 -9.16
C ALA A 76 -1.17 -18.25 -10.11
N ASN A 77 -0.77 -17.09 -10.65
CA ASN A 77 0.32 -16.96 -11.59
C ASN A 77 1.67 -16.60 -10.92
N ILE A 78 1.70 -16.51 -9.61
CA ILE A 78 2.91 -16.19 -8.85
C ILE A 78 3.65 -17.49 -8.54
N GLY A 79 4.89 -17.62 -9.06
CA GLY A 79 5.75 -18.78 -8.81
C GLY A 79 7.01 -18.46 -8.00
N GLU A 80 7.39 -17.18 -7.91
CA GLU A 80 8.64 -16.75 -7.27
C GLU A 80 8.50 -16.57 -5.75
N PHE A 81 7.29 -16.41 -5.25
CA PHE A 81 7.00 -16.17 -3.83
C PHE A 81 6.05 -17.22 -3.29
N ALA A 82 6.16 -17.46 -2.00
CA ALA A 82 5.27 -18.34 -1.26
C ALA A 82 4.86 -17.71 0.07
N PRO A 83 3.69 -18.07 0.62
CA PRO A 83 3.30 -17.65 1.96
C PRO A 83 4.40 -17.96 2.98
N GLY A 84 4.69 -17.00 3.85
CA GLY A 84 5.78 -17.07 4.82
C GLY A 84 7.09 -16.41 4.38
N ASP A 85 7.26 -16.08 3.12
CA ASP A 85 8.45 -15.39 2.64
C ASP A 85 8.53 -13.98 3.22
N ARG A 86 9.75 -13.57 3.59
CA ARG A 86 10.05 -12.22 4.04
C ARG A 86 10.42 -11.36 2.84
N VAL A 87 9.72 -10.25 2.66
CA VAL A 87 9.88 -9.41 1.47
C VAL A 87 9.96 -7.93 1.82
N CYS A 88 10.69 -7.19 1.01
CA CYS A 88 10.53 -5.74 0.86
C CYS A 88 9.77 -5.50 -0.45
N PHE A 89 8.98 -4.46 -0.50
CA PHE A 89 8.13 -4.22 -1.67
C PHE A 89 7.94 -2.74 -1.97
N VAL A 90 7.63 -2.48 -3.22
CA VAL A 90 7.05 -1.23 -3.69
C VAL A 90 5.69 -1.55 -4.30
N THR A 91 4.64 -0.92 -3.81
CA THR A 91 3.31 -1.14 -4.38
C THR A 91 3.08 -0.25 -5.59
N GLN A 92 2.49 -0.81 -6.62
CA GLN A 92 2.02 -0.07 -7.80
C GLN A 92 0.52 0.27 -7.70
N ARG A 93 -0.19 -0.29 -6.75
CA ARG A 93 -1.59 0.05 -6.51
C ARG A 93 -1.68 1.38 -5.78
N ILE A 94 -2.05 2.40 -6.52
CA ILE A 94 -2.13 3.77 -6.01
C ILE A 94 -3.24 3.93 -4.98
N GLU A 95 -4.30 3.16 -5.10
CA GLU A 95 -5.46 3.18 -4.19
C GLU A 95 -5.18 2.56 -2.83
N GLN A 96 -4.21 1.65 -2.77
CA GLN A 96 -3.85 0.94 -1.55
C GLN A 96 -2.39 1.22 -1.22
N GLY A 97 -2.16 2.12 -0.29
CA GLY A 97 -0.81 2.43 0.15
C GLY A 97 -0.26 1.42 1.16
N SER A 98 1.03 1.52 1.44
CA SER A 98 1.74 0.62 2.35
C SER A 98 1.41 0.82 3.83
N ALA A 99 0.74 1.91 4.19
CA ALA A 99 0.33 2.17 5.58
C ALA A 99 -0.92 1.37 6.00
N ALA A 100 -1.07 0.17 5.48
CA ALA A 100 -2.09 -0.80 5.84
C ALA A 100 -1.43 -2.12 6.26
N PRO A 101 -2.03 -2.89 7.19
CA PRO A 101 -1.47 -4.16 7.64
C PRO A 101 -1.39 -5.22 6.55
N SER A 102 -2.24 -5.12 5.53
CA SER A 102 -2.22 -6.03 4.38
C SER A 102 -2.39 -5.20 3.13
N THR A 103 -1.36 -5.13 2.32
CA THR A 103 -1.41 -4.44 1.03
C THR A 103 -0.77 -5.31 -0.02
N GLY A 104 -1.44 -5.46 -1.14
CA GLY A 104 -0.96 -6.39 -2.10
C GLY A 104 -0.71 -5.86 -3.48
N THR A 105 0.44 -5.59 -3.89
CA THR A 105 0.96 -5.86 -5.23
C THR A 105 2.47 -5.74 -5.19
N VAL A 106 3.15 -6.79 -5.43
CA VAL A 106 4.61 -6.79 -5.56
C VAL A 106 4.94 -7.01 -7.01
N PHE A 107 5.58 -6.04 -7.63
CA PHE A 107 6.11 -6.18 -8.98
C PHE A 107 7.62 -6.36 -8.99
N ASP A 108 8.33 -5.74 -8.07
CA ASP A 108 9.77 -5.92 -7.93
C ASP A 108 10.09 -6.17 -6.47
N THR A 109 10.55 -7.35 -6.17
CA THR A 109 10.98 -7.71 -4.84
C THR A 109 12.45 -7.49 -4.72
N ILE A 110 12.81 -6.65 -3.78
CA ILE A 110 14.18 -6.60 -3.25
C ILE A 110 14.13 -7.32 -1.91
N ILE A 111 14.76 -8.43 -1.86
CA ILE A 111 14.86 -9.20 -0.62
C ILE A 111 16.10 -8.75 0.14
#